data_2b73164116858d1c0f2c0c7064d552a1
#
_entry.id   2b73164116858d1c0f2c0c7064d552a1
#
_cell.length_a   1.000
_cell.length_b   1.000
_cell.length_c   1.000
_cell.angle_alpha   90.00
_cell.angle_beta   90.00
_cell.angle_gamma   90.00
#
_symmetry.space_group_name_H-M   'P 1'
#
loop_
_entity.id
_entity.type
_entity.pdbx_description
1 polymer ?
#
loop_
_entity_poly.entity_id
_entity_poly.type
_entity_poly.pdbx_seq_one_letter_code
_entity_poly.pdbx_strand_id
1 'polypeptide(L)'
;MTILEQGPVLAIVRYRERGNVWAALEVLADAGIPLLEVTVDTPGASEAVHTAADAGRTIGVGTVMTPDHVRASRDAGASFVVSPSCLPDVIETALDMGVEPIPGVLSATELVTALRAGATAVKVFPAAPAGGPSYIRALRGPFPDVPLLPTGGIEPEDVPAYLDAGATCVGLGSVLVGGAPPASASDLEGIAARAAAVMGAIRR
;
A
#
# COMPACT_ATOMS: atom_id res chain seq x y z
N MET A 1 9.93 -8.91 -11.32
CA MET A 1 10.05 -8.47 -9.91
C MET A 1 9.03 -7.38 -9.72
N THR A 2 8.10 -7.55 -8.77
CA THR A 2 7.09 -6.54 -8.45
C THR A 2 7.61 -5.55 -7.41
N ILE A 3 6.99 -4.35 -7.34
CA ILE A 3 7.34 -3.33 -6.34
C ILE A 3 7.21 -3.86 -4.90
N LEU A 4 6.26 -4.78 -4.65
CA LEU A 4 6.04 -5.34 -3.32
C LEU A 4 7.24 -6.12 -2.75
N GLU A 5 8.16 -6.59 -3.60
CA GLU A 5 9.37 -7.29 -3.19
C GLU A 5 10.47 -6.36 -2.65
N GLN A 6 10.27 -5.05 -2.73
CA GLN A 6 11.21 -4.07 -2.15
C GLN A 6 11.15 -4.01 -0.62
N GLY A 7 10.09 -4.57 0.00
CA GLY A 7 10.06 -4.65 1.46
C GLY A 7 8.76 -5.20 2.04
N PRO A 8 8.79 -5.56 3.32
CA PRO A 8 7.72 -6.31 3.97
C PRO A 8 6.50 -5.44 4.37
N VAL A 9 6.63 -4.11 4.33
CA VAL A 9 5.57 -3.18 4.75
C VAL A 9 5.39 -2.07 3.73
N LEU A 10 4.13 -1.78 3.41
CA LEU A 10 3.66 -0.61 2.68
C LEU A 10 2.88 0.27 3.65
N ALA A 11 3.34 1.51 3.87
CA ALA A 11 2.63 2.47 4.70
C ALA A 11 1.62 3.26 3.87
N ILE A 12 0.37 3.29 4.32
CA ILE A 12 -0.75 3.95 3.65
C ILE A 12 -1.13 5.22 4.40
N VAL A 13 -0.94 6.36 3.78
CA VAL A 13 -1.35 7.67 4.31
C VAL A 13 -2.72 8.03 3.75
N ARG A 14 -3.71 8.13 4.64
CA ARG A 14 -5.05 8.58 4.34
C ARG A 14 -5.51 9.58 5.37
N TYR A 15 -5.62 10.83 4.98
CA TYR A 15 -6.16 11.89 5.81
C TYR A 15 -7.40 12.50 5.16
N ARG A 16 -8.34 12.97 5.99
CA ARG A 16 -9.54 13.67 5.51
C ARG A 16 -9.40 15.18 5.56
N GLU A 17 -8.41 15.67 6.29
CA GLU A 17 -8.13 17.08 6.51
C GLU A 17 -6.83 17.48 5.81
N ARG A 18 -6.71 18.78 5.48
CA ARG A 18 -5.47 19.32 4.97
C ARG A 18 -4.40 19.32 6.06
N GLY A 19 -3.16 18.99 5.69
CA GLY A 19 -2.02 19.02 6.59
C GLY A 19 -0.74 18.66 5.88
N ASN A 20 0.33 18.49 6.63
CA ASN A 20 1.63 18.16 6.08
C ASN A 20 1.76 16.65 5.80
N VAL A 21 1.24 16.21 4.65
CA VAL A 21 1.29 14.80 4.21
C VAL A 21 2.74 14.37 4.00
N TRP A 22 3.58 15.25 3.43
CA TRP A 22 4.98 14.95 3.18
C TRP A 22 5.75 14.64 4.47
N ALA A 23 5.55 15.40 5.54
CA ALA A 23 6.23 15.11 6.80
C ALA A 23 5.92 13.71 7.36
N ALA A 24 4.68 13.22 7.18
CA ALA A 24 4.34 11.86 7.56
C ALA A 24 5.07 10.82 6.69
N LEU A 25 5.13 11.03 5.36
CA LEU A 25 5.83 10.13 4.44
C LEU A 25 7.34 10.09 4.73
N GLU A 26 7.95 11.25 4.96
CA GLU A 26 9.37 11.37 5.26
C GLU A 26 9.74 10.59 6.52
N VAL A 27 8.98 10.79 7.60
CA VAL A 27 9.20 10.08 8.88
C VAL A 27 9.02 8.56 8.73
N LEU A 28 8.03 8.11 7.96
CA LEU A 28 7.84 6.68 7.67
C LEU A 28 9.03 6.08 6.92
N ALA A 29 9.50 6.79 5.88
CA ALA A 29 10.67 6.37 5.11
C ALA A 29 11.94 6.32 5.96
N ASP A 30 12.17 7.34 6.78
CA ASP A 30 13.35 7.44 7.66
C ASP A 30 13.31 6.39 8.78
N ALA A 31 12.11 5.94 9.19
CA ALA A 31 11.95 4.79 10.09
C ALA A 31 12.19 3.44 9.40
N GLY A 32 12.49 3.43 8.09
CA GLY A 32 12.88 2.26 7.32
C GLY A 32 11.74 1.56 6.58
N ILE A 33 10.58 2.18 6.42
CA ILE A 33 9.50 1.65 5.58
C ILE A 33 9.80 1.98 4.11
N PRO A 34 10.02 0.96 3.24
CA PRO A 34 10.50 1.19 1.89
C PRO A 34 9.40 1.62 0.90
N LEU A 35 8.16 1.25 1.17
CA LEU A 35 7.03 1.47 0.28
C LEU A 35 6.02 2.42 0.92
N LEU A 36 5.69 3.49 0.21
CA LEU A 36 4.78 4.53 0.66
C LEU A 36 3.58 4.64 -0.29
N GLU A 37 2.40 4.88 0.26
CA GLU A 37 1.16 5.10 -0.49
C GLU A 37 0.43 6.32 0.07
N VAL A 38 -0.04 7.21 -0.79
CA VAL A 38 -1.01 8.26 -0.42
C VAL A 38 -2.31 8.01 -1.18
N THR A 39 -3.45 8.05 -0.50
CA THR A 39 -4.72 7.81 -1.19
C THR A 39 -5.20 9.05 -1.94
N VAL A 40 -5.87 8.86 -3.09
CA VAL A 40 -6.37 9.96 -3.97
C VAL A 40 -7.29 10.94 -3.24
N ASP A 41 -7.99 10.49 -2.20
CA ASP A 41 -8.92 11.29 -1.40
C ASP A 41 -8.22 12.10 -0.28
N THR A 42 -6.89 11.97 -0.13
CA THR A 42 -6.11 12.77 0.82
C THR A 42 -5.87 14.17 0.23
N PRO A 43 -6.29 15.25 0.93
CA PRO A 43 -6.01 16.61 0.46
C PRO A 43 -4.51 16.89 0.34
N GLY A 44 -4.05 17.30 -0.84
CA GLY A 44 -2.62 17.51 -1.12
C GLY A 44 -1.86 16.25 -1.56
N ALA A 45 -2.56 15.14 -1.86
CA ALA A 45 -1.95 13.87 -2.27
C ALA A 45 -0.98 14.04 -3.45
N SER A 46 -1.39 14.71 -4.53
CA SER A 46 -0.56 14.89 -5.73
C SER A 46 0.75 15.61 -5.44
N GLU A 47 0.71 16.69 -4.63
CA GLU A 47 1.89 17.44 -4.22
C GLU A 47 2.83 16.59 -3.35
N ALA A 48 2.27 15.83 -2.40
CA ALA A 48 3.04 14.95 -1.53
C ALA A 48 3.70 13.80 -2.32
N VAL A 49 3.00 13.23 -3.29
CA VAL A 49 3.54 12.19 -4.18
C VAL A 49 4.68 12.74 -5.02
N HIS A 50 4.51 13.93 -5.63
CA HIS A 50 5.56 14.59 -6.41
C HIS A 50 6.81 14.84 -5.56
N THR A 51 6.65 15.42 -4.37
CA THR A 51 7.76 15.67 -3.44
C THR A 51 8.48 14.37 -3.03
N ALA A 52 7.73 13.29 -2.77
CA ALA A 52 8.31 12.00 -2.43
C ALA A 52 9.09 11.38 -3.59
N ALA A 53 8.55 11.47 -4.82
CA ALA A 53 9.22 10.98 -6.01
C ALA A 53 10.51 11.74 -6.28
N ASP A 54 10.51 13.08 -6.19
CA ASP A 54 11.70 13.93 -6.34
C ASP A 54 12.76 13.64 -5.27
N ALA A 55 12.33 13.25 -4.06
CA ALA A 55 13.23 12.79 -2.99
C ALA A 55 13.74 11.36 -3.18
N GLY A 56 13.42 10.70 -4.30
CA GLY A 56 13.85 9.34 -4.64
C GLY A 56 13.16 8.26 -3.80
N ARG A 57 11.99 8.54 -3.19
CA ARG A 57 11.23 7.56 -2.44
C ARG A 57 10.36 6.71 -3.37
N THR A 58 10.19 5.43 -3.05
CA THR A 58 9.23 4.56 -3.75
C THR A 58 7.82 4.89 -3.26
N ILE A 59 7.07 5.62 -4.08
CA ILE A 59 5.75 6.15 -3.75
C ILE A 59 4.70 5.69 -4.75
N GLY A 60 3.53 5.34 -4.24
CA GLY A 60 2.34 5.02 -5.03
C GLY A 60 1.11 5.80 -4.58
N VAL A 61 0.05 5.65 -5.36
CA VAL A 61 -1.24 6.26 -5.07
C VAL A 61 -2.28 5.17 -4.83
N GLY A 62 -3.00 5.28 -3.71
CA GLY A 62 -4.05 4.35 -3.32
C GLY A 62 -5.46 4.85 -3.61
N THR A 63 -6.42 3.92 -3.52
CA THR A 63 -7.85 4.19 -3.80
C THR A 63 -8.09 4.66 -5.24
N VAL A 64 -7.25 4.19 -6.15
CA VAL A 64 -7.37 4.47 -7.58
C VAL A 64 -8.53 3.67 -8.15
N MET A 65 -9.56 4.36 -8.68
CA MET A 65 -10.83 3.76 -9.11
C MET A 65 -11.17 4.06 -10.57
N THR A 66 -10.38 4.89 -11.24
CA THR A 66 -10.63 5.30 -12.63
C THR A 66 -9.34 5.44 -13.41
N PRO A 67 -9.36 5.31 -14.76
CA PRO A 67 -8.24 5.65 -15.61
C PRO A 67 -7.66 7.06 -15.41
N ASP A 68 -8.52 8.04 -15.09
CA ASP A 68 -8.06 9.41 -14.82
C ASP A 68 -7.27 9.51 -13.52
N HIS A 69 -7.63 8.74 -12.50
CA HIS A 69 -6.78 8.62 -11.29
C HIS A 69 -5.41 8.05 -11.61
N VAL A 70 -5.31 7.07 -12.52
CA VAL A 70 -4.02 6.51 -12.96
C VAL A 70 -3.17 7.58 -13.62
N ARG A 71 -3.75 8.34 -14.58
CA ARG A 71 -3.04 9.41 -15.29
C ARG A 71 -2.51 10.47 -14.32
N ALA A 72 -3.36 10.95 -13.42
CA ALA A 72 -2.97 11.93 -12.41
C ALA A 72 -1.88 11.38 -11.46
N SER A 73 -1.95 10.10 -11.09
CA SER A 73 -0.93 9.45 -10.25
C SER A 73 0.42 9.39 -10.94
N ARG A 74 0.43 8.97 -12.20
CA ARG A 74 1.65 8.90 -13.02
C ARG A 74 2.27 10.29 -13.22
N ASP A 75 1.44 11.31 -13.51
CA ASP A 75 1.92 12.69 -13.72
C ASP A 75 2.49 13.30 -12.41
N ALA A 76 2.01 12.84 -11.25
CA ALA A 76 2.60 13.16 -9.95
C ALA A 76 3.89 12.40 -9.62
N GLY A 77 4.30 11.41 -10.44
CA GLY A 77 5.53 10.64 -10.25
C GLY A 77 5.35 9.31 -9.50
N ALA A 78 4.11 8.83 -9.33
CA ALA A 78 3.87 7.53 -8.70
C ALA A 78 4.44 6.38 -9.54
N SER A 79 5.11 5.43 -8.89
CA SER A 79 5.64 4.21 -9.52
C SER A 79 4.65 3.06 -9.53
N PHE A 80 3.64 3.08 -8.67
CA PHE A 80 2.57 2.09 -8.61
C PHE A 80 1.24 2.73 -8.21
N VAL A 81 0.15 2.03 -8.52
CA VAL A 81 -1.21 2.41 -8.10
C VAL A 81 -1.89 1.24 -7.41
N VAL A 82 -2.64 1.53 -6.36
CA VAL A 82 -3.37 0.53 -5.58
C VAL A 82 -4.87 0.82 -5.64
N SER A 83 -5.65 -0.17 -6.04
CA SER A 83 -7.11 -0.10 -6.07
C SER A 83 -7.72 -0.91 -4.91
N PRO A 84 -8.88 -0.53 -4.38
CA PRO A 84 -9.62 -1.37 -3.44
C PRO A 84 -10.39 -2.51 -4.14
N SER A 85 -10.47 -2.50 -5.46
CA SER A 85 -11.26 -3.41 -6.30
C SER A 85 -10.49 -3.85 -7.54
N CYS A 86 -10.90 -4.97 -8.14
CA CYS A 86 -10.38 -5.45 -9.42
C CYS A 86 -11.11 -4.74 -10.56
N LEU A 87 -10.45 -3.77 -11.19
CA LEU A 87 -10.97 -2.93 -12.27
C LEU A 87 -10.08 -3.09 -13.50
N PRO A 88 -10.48 -3.88 -14.52
CA PRO A 88 -9.64 -4.17 -15.69
C PRO A 88 -9.18 -2.93 -16.44
N ASP A 89 -10.04 -1.92 -16.62
CA ASP A 89 -9.71 -0.66 -17.30
C ASP A 89 -8.65 0.18 -16.55
N VAL A 90 -8.66 0.12 -15.22
CA VAL A 90 -7.64 0.75 -14.37
C VAL A 90 -6.31 -0.01 -14.49
N ILE A 91 -6.35 -1.35 -14.50
CA ILE A 91 -5.16 -2.21 -14.65
C ILE A 91 -4.52 -1.95 -16.01
N GLU A 92 -5.29 -2.03 -17.10
CA GLU A 92 -4.82 -1.81 -18.47
C GLU A 92 -4.21 -0.41 -18.63
N THR A 93 -4.90 0.64 -18.14
CA THR A 93 -4.39 2.01 -18.21
C THR A 93 -3.06 2.16 -17.45
N ALA A 94 -2.93 1.54 -16.28
CA ALA A 94 -1.69 1.61 -15.50
C ALA A 94 -0.52 0.94 -16.23
N LEU A 95 -0.75 -0.22 -16.82
CA LEU A 95 0.25 -0.94 -17.63
C LEU A 95 0.68 -0.13 -18.85
N ASP A 96 -0.28 0.44 -19.59
CA ASP A 96 0.00 1.28 -20.77
C ASP A 96 0.84 2.52 -20.42
N MET A 97 0.69 3.02 -19.20
CA MET A 97 1.44 4.19 -18.70
C MET A 97 2.74 3.83 -17.98
N GLY A 98 3.09 2.56 -17.87
CA GLY A 98 4.29 2.10 -17.19
C GLY A 98 4.25 2.25 -15.67
N VAL A 99 3.04 2.27 -15.08
CA VAL A 99 2.81 2.31 -13.63
C VAL A 99 2.35 0.92 -13.17
N GLU A 100 2.94 0.35 -12.13
CA GLU A 100 2.56 -0.99 -11.67
C GLU A 100 1.17 -0.98 -11.01
N PRO A 101 0.17 -1.74 -11.52
CA PRO A 101 -1.14 -1.87 -10.89
C PRO A 101 -1.12 -2.94 -9.80
N ILE A 102 -1.68 -2.60 -8.63
CA ILE A 102 -1.94 -3.52 -7.51
C ILE A 102 -3.45 -3.52 -7.22
N PRO A 103 -4.25 -4.26 -8.00
CA PRO A 103 -5.70 -4.30 -7.85
C PRO A 103 -6.12 -5.02 -6.56
N GLY A 104 -7.25 -4.57 -5.99
CA GLY A 104 -7.88 -5.17 -4.83
C GLY A 104 -8.70 -6.40 -5.21
N VAL A 105 -8.53 -7.47 -4.45
CA VAL A 105 -9.26 -8.73 -4.60
C VAL A 105 -9.67 -9.27 -3.23
N LEU A 106 -10.76 -10.01 -3.18
CA LEU A 106 -11.19 -10.72 -1.99
C LEU A 106 -11.48 -12.21 -2.27
N SER A 107 -11.54 -12.61 -3.54
CA SER A 107 -11.81 -13.98 -3.95
C SER A 107 -10.79 -14.48 -4.96
N ALA A 108 -10.66 -15.82 -5.07
CA ALA A 108 -9.84 -16.46 -6.10
C ALA A 108 -10.27 -16.06 -7.53
N THR A 109 -11.56 -15.83 -7.75
CA THR A 109 -12.09 -15.38 -9.06
C THR A 109 -11.59 -14.00 -9.42
N GLU A 110 -11.64 -13.05 -8.48
CA GLU A 110 -11.12 -11.69 -8.69
C GLU A 110 -9.60 -11.69 -8.89
N LEU A 111 -8.88 -12.53 -8.13
CA LEU A 111 -7.44 -12.70 -8.30
C LEU A 111 -7.08 -13.17 -9.71
N VAL A 112 -7.76 -14.21 -10.23
CA VAL A 112 -7.56 -14.68 -11.60
C VAL A 112 -7.94 -13.62 -12.62
N THR A 113 -8.98 -12.83 -12.36
CA THR A 113 -9.39 -11.73 -13.24
C THR A 113 -8.29 -10.64 -13.29
N ALA A 114 -7.73 -10.27 -12.14
CA ALA A 114 -6.62 -9.33 -12.06
C ALA A 114 -5.39 -9.80 -12.84
N LEU A 115 -4.99 -11.06 -12.66
CA LEU A 115 -3.85 -11.64 -13.37
C LEU A 115 -4.10 -11.70 -14.91
N ARG A 116 -5.30 -12.03 -15.35
CA ARG A 116 -5.67 -12.02 -16.77
C ARG A 116 -5.66 -10.62 -17.38
N ALA A 117 -5.95 -9.59 -16.59
CA ALA A 117 -5.80 -8.20 -17.01
C ALA A 117 -4.34 -7.71 -16.99
N GLY A 118 -3.38 -8.55 -16.58
CA GLY A 118 -1.95 -8.26 -16.62
C GLY A 118 -1.34 -7.79 -15.29
N ALA A 119 -2.10 -7.78 -14.19
CA ALA A 119 -1.53 -7.46 -12.87
C ALA A 119 -0.51 -8.54 -12.45
N THR A 120 0.62 -8.12 -11.90
CA THR A 120 1.70 -9.00 -11.40
C THR A 120 1.63 -9.21 -9.89
N ALA A 121 0.86 -8.40 -9.18
CA ALA A 121 0.63 -8.44 -7.73
C ALA A 121 -0.82 -8.08 -7.44
N VAL A 122 -1.35 -8.48 -6.28
CA VAL A 122 -2.70 -8.12 -5.86
C VAL A 122 -2.77 -7.71 -4.39
N LYS A 123 -3.64 -6.74 -4.11
CA LYS A 123 -4.04 -6.36 -2.75
C LYS A 123 -5.19 -7.28 -2.28
N VAL A 124 -5.03 -7.95 -1.15
CA VAL A 124 -6.12 -8.69 -0.50
C VAL A 124 -6.83 -7.76 0.49
N PHE A 125 -8.07 -7.36 0.18
CA PHE A 125 -8.78 -6.33 0.97
C PHE A 125 -10.29 -6.61 1.08
N PRO A 126 -10.87 -6.48 2.30
CA PRO A 126 -10.21 -6.27 3.59
C PRO A 126 -9.68 -7.59 4.20
N ALA A 127 -8.38 -7.67 4.54
CA ALA A 127 -7.74 -8.93 4.89
C ALA A 127 -8.14 -9.49 6.26
N ALA A 128 -8.16 -8.68 7.32
CA ALA A 128 -8.47 -9.16 8.66
C ALA A 128 -9.92 -9.68 8.78
N PRO A 129 -10.96 -8.95 8.30
CA PRO A 129 -12.33 -9.46 8.28
C PRO A 129 -12.52 -10.71 7.41
N ALA A 130 -11.68 -10.91 6.38
CA ALA A 130 -11.76 -12.08 5.49
C ALA A 130 -11.18 -13.36 6.10
N GLY A 131 -10.57 -13.29 7.29
CA GLY A 131 -10.01 -14.45 7.98
C GLY A 131 -8.51 -14.32 8.28
N GLY A 132 -7.92 -13.16 8.04
CA GLY A 132 -6.55 -12.84 8.45
C GLY A 132 -5.48 -13.72 7.80
N PRO A 133 -4.43 -14.09 8.56
CA PRO A 133 -3.34 -14.92 8.04
C PRO A 133 -3.79 -16.29 7.50
N SER A 134 -4.87 -16.86 8.06
CA SER A 134 -5.39 -18.15 7.59
C SER A 134 -5.95 -18.06 6.17
N TYR A 135 -6.58 -16.93 5.82
CA TYR A 135 -7.07 -16.68 4.47
C TYR A 135 -5.93 -16.50 3.46
N ILE A 136 -4.87 -15.78 3.84
CA ILE A 136 -3.67 -15.63 3.00
C ILE A 136 -3.06 -17.01 2.71
N ARG A 137 -2.91 -17.86 3.75
CA ARG A 137 -2.40 -19.23 3.58
C ARG A 137 -3.28 -20.08 2.66
N ALA A 138 -4.60 -19.91 2.72
CA ALA A 138 -5.53 -20.61 1.84
C ALA A 138 -5.37 -20.18 0.37
N LEU A 139 -5.16 -18.89 0.10
CA LEU A 139 -4.88 -18.38 -1.26
C LEU A 139 -3.55 -18.89 -1.79
N ARG A 140 -2.53 -19.09 -0.95
CA ARG A 140 -1.23 -19.62 -1.35
C ARG A 140 -1.30 -21.03 -1.94
N GLY A 141 -2.27 -21.86 -1.55
CA GLY A 141 -2.45 -23.19 -2.13
C GLY A 141 -2.54 -23.16 -3.66
N PRO A 142 -3.56 -22.53 -4.26
CA PRO A 142 -3.70 -22.42 -5.71
C PRO A 142 -2.83 -21.33 -6.36
N PHE A 143 -2.29 -20.38 -5.61
CA PHE A 143 -1.52 -19.23 -6.12
C PHE A 143 -0.18 -19.05 -5.39
N PRO A 144 0.75 -20.03 -5.48
CA PRO A 144 1.97 -20.02 -4.68
C PRO A 144 2.92 -18.86 -5.01
N ASP A 145 2.92 -18.37 -6.26
CA ASP A 145 3.89 -17.42 -6.77
C ASP A 145 3.33 -15.98 -6.90
N VAL A 146 2.04 -15.78 -6.63
CA VAL A 146 1.42 -14.44 -6.77
C VAL A 146 1.78 -13.55 -5.59
N PRO A 147 2.43 -12.40 -5.79
CA PRO A 147 2.70 -11.44 -4.73
C PRO A 147 1.41 -10.90 -4.11
N LEU A 148 1.24 -11.09 -2.80
CA LEU A 148 0.05 -10.72 -2.05
C LEU A 148 0.35 -9.56 -1.08
N LEU A 149 -0.53 -8.52 -1.12
CA LEU A 149 -0.54 -7.36 -0.23
C LEU A 149 -1.81 -7.38 0.63
N PRO A 150 -1.89 -8.17 1.71
CA PRO A 150 -2.99 -8.05 2.66
C PRO A 150 -3.04 -6.64 3.27
N THR A 151 -4.25 -6.10 3.35
CA THR A 151 -4.52 -4.74 3.83
C THR A 151 -5.89 -4.67 4.48
N GLY A 152 -6.07 -3.85 5.50
CA GLY A 152 -7.36 -3.57 6.15
C GLY A 152 -7.61 -4.38 7.41
N GLY A 153 -7.68 -3.67 8.54
CA GLY A 153 -7.91 -4.21 9.88
C GLY A 153 -6.71 -4.97 10.46
N ILE A 154 -5.51 -4.72 9.94
CA ILE A 154 -4.28 -5.39 10.40
C ILE A 154 -3.62 -4.49 11.45
N GLU A 155 -3.34 -5.06 12.62
CA GLU A 155 -2.59 -4.40 13.67
C GLU A 155 -1.07 -4.63 13.49
N PRO A 156 -0.22 -3.73 13.98
CA PRO A 156 1.24 -3.84 13.84
C PRO A 156 1.83 -5.16 14.32
N GLU A 157 1.31 -5.72 15.40
CA GLU A 157 1.74 -6.99 15.99
C GLU A 157 1.39 -8.22 15.15
N ASP A 158 0.40 -8.11 14.24
CA ASP A 158 -0.03 -9.20 13.37
C ASP A 158 0.83 -9.33 12.11
N VAL A 159 1.63 -8.32 11.77
CA VAL A 159 2.45 -8.30 10.56
C VAL A 159 3.30 -9.56 10.37
N PRO A 160 4.05 -10.04 11.38
CA PRO A 160 4.82 -11.28 11.23
C PRO A 160 3.95 -12.48 10.83
N ALA A 161 2.76 -12.62 11.42
CA ALA A 161 1.86 -13.73 11.11
C ALA A 161 1.33 -13.70 9.66
N TYR A 162 1.12 -12.51 9.10
CA TYR A 162 0.76 -12.36 7.68
C TYR A 162 1.94 -12.72 6.75
N LEU A 163 3.16 -12.31 7.08
CA LEU A 163 4.36 -12.66 6.32
C LEU A 163 4.62 -14.17 6.37
N ASP A 164 4.52 -14.80 7.55
CA ASP A 164 4.62 -16.25 7.73
C ASP A 164 3.53 -17.04 6.99
N ALA A 165 2.37 -16.43 6.79
CA ALA A 165 1.29 -16.98 5.97
C ALA A 165 1.55 -16.88 4.46
N GLY A 166 2.62 -16.18 4.07
CA GLY A 166 3.06 -16.02 2.69
C GLY A 166 2.68 -14.68 2.05
N ALA A 167 2.30 -13.66 2.82
CA ALA A 167 2.23 -12.31 2.27
C ALA A 167 3.60 -11.84 1.79
N THR A 168 3.65 -11.15 0.65
CA THR A 168 4.89 -10.54 0.15
C THR A 168 5.17 -9.23 0.87
N CYS A 169 4.12 -8.45 1.10
CA CYS A 169 4.16 -7.17 1.77
C CYS A 169 2.84 -6.99 2.54
N VAL A 170 2.83 -6.24 3.64
CA VAL A 170 1.63 -5.95 4.44
C VAL A 170 1.32 -4.47 4.39
N GLY A 171 0.08 -4.10 4.03
CA GLY A 171 -0.37 -2.72 3.96
C GLY A 171 -0.95 -2.23 5.29
N LEU A 172 -0.34 -1.21 5.89
CA LEU A 172 -0.75 -0.61 7.15
C LEU A 172 -1.15 0.86 6.95
N GLY A 173 -2.33 1.23 7.43
CA GLY A 173 -2.86 2.59 7.32
C GLY A 173 -2.85 3.35 8.65
N SER A 174 -4.04 3.69 9.15
CA SER A 174 -4.25 4.55 10.34
C SER A 174 -3.53 4.06 11.61
N VAL A 175 -3.26 2.78 11.74
CA VAL A 175 -2.48 2.21 12.85
C VAL A 175 -1.04 2.77 12.89
N LEU A 176 -0.49 3.18 11.73
CA LEU A 176 0.81 3.84 11.64
C LEU A 176 0.69 5.37 11.76
N VAL A 177 -0.19 5.97 10.96
CA VAL A 177 -0.19 7.42 10.72
C VAL A 177 -1.23 8.17 11.55
N GLY A 178 -2.13 7.46 12.25
CA GLY A 178 -3.26 8.08 12.94
C GLY A 178 -4.40 8.47 12.00
N GLY A 179 -5.39 9.18 12.54
CA GLY A 179 -6.59 9.60 11.79
C GLY A 179 -6.52 11.00 11.21
N ALA A 180 -5.53 11.81 11.62
CA ALA A 180 -5.35 13.19 11.20
C ALA A 180 -3.88 13.47 10.81
N PRO A 181 -3.62 14.48 9.95
CA PRO A 181 -2.25 14.87 9.60
C PRO A 181 -1.47 15.33 10.82
N PRO A 182 -0.15 15.08 10.89
CA PRO A 182 0.67 15.54 12.00
C PRO A 182 0.66 17.08 12.09
N ALA A 183 0.35 17.60 13.27
CA ALA A 183 0.28 19.03 13.57
C ALA A 183 1.44 19.50 14.46
N SER A 184 2.21 18.57 15.05
CA SER A 184 3.31 18.84 15.97
C SER A 184 4.48 17.88 15.79
N ALA A 185 5.64 18.23 16.35
CA ALA A 185 6.78 17.31 16.39
C ALA A 185 6.45 16.01 17.14
N SER A 186 5.64 16.09 18.19
CA SER A 186 5.21 14.90 18.95
C SER A 186 4.37 13.95 18.13
N ASP A 187 3.54 14.46 17.19
CA ASP A 187 2.78 13.59 16.28
C ASP A 187 3.71 12.83 15.34
N LEU A 188 4.74 13.49 14.82
CA LEU A 188 5.76 12.90 13.96
C LEU A 188 6.59 11.84 14.72
N GLU A 189 7.00 12.15 15.96
CA GLU A 189 7.68 11.20 16.83
C GLU A 189 6.82 9.95 17.08
N GLY A 190 5.50 10.14 17.28
CA GLY A 190 4.55 9.05 17.42
C GLY A 190 4.46 8.16 16.18
N ILE A 191 4.44 8.74 14.97
CA ILE A 191 4.47 8.00 13.70
C ILE A 191 5.79 7.23 13.58
N ALA A 192 6.93 7.89 13.83
CA ALA A 192 8.25 7.28 13.78
C ALA A 192 8.36 6.05 14.72
N ALA A 193 7.88 6.20 15.96
CA ALA A 193 7.92 5.13 16.95
C ALA A 193 7.10 3.92 16.53
N ARG A 194 5.88 4.12 16.00
CA ARG A 194 5.04 3.02 15.50
C ARG A 194 5.68 2.32 14.31
N ALA A 195 6.22 3.08 13.36
CA ALA A 195 6.90 2.52 12.19
C ALA A 195 8.15 1.72 12.59
N ALA A 196 8.98 2.26 13.48
CA ALA A 196 10.18 1.57 13.99
C ALA A 196 9.81 0.28 14.76
N ALA A 197 8.71 0.28 15.53
CA ALA A 197 8.24 -0.89 16.24
C ALA A 197 7.84 -2.03 15.29
N VAL A 198 7.10 -1.72 14.21
CA VAL A 198 6.72 -2.68 13.16
C VAL A 198 7.96 -3.26 12.49
N MET A 199 8.87 -2.41 12.03
CA MET A 199 10.10 -2.85 11.36
C MET A 199 11.01 -3.67 12.28
N GLY A 200 11.03 -3.34 13.58
CA GLY A 200 11.76 -4.09 14.60
C GLY A 200 11.16 -5.48 14.87
N ALA A 201 9.86 -5.64 14.79
CA ALA A 201 9.18 -6.93 14.99
C ALA A 201 9.42 -7.91 13.83
N ILE A 202 9.61 -7.42 12.60
CA ILE A 202 9.85 -8.24 11.41
C ILE A 202 11.29 -8.80 11.36
N ARG A 203 12.26 -8.09 11.97
CA ARG A 203 13.68 -8.46 11.94
C ARG A 203 14.06 -9.54 12.96
N ARG A 204 13.13 -9.98 13.81
CA ARG A 204 13.35 -11.00 14.84
C ARG A 204 12.93 -12.38 14.37
#